data_3f5356a24362b44e2e036299a036b61a
#
_entry.id   3f5356a24362b44e2e036299a036b61a
#
_cell.length_a   1.000
_cell.length_b   1.000
_cell.length_c   1.000
_cell.angle_alpha   90.00
_cell.angle_beta   90.00
_cell.angle_gamma   90.00
#
_symmetry.space_group_name_H-M   'P 1'
#
loop_
_entity.id
_entity.type
_entity.pdbx_description
1 polymer ?
#
loop_
_entity_poly.entity_id
_entity_poly.type
_entity_poly.pdbx_seq_one_letter_code
_entity_poly.pdbx_strand_id
1 'polypeptide(L)'
;MFTLVTILILCYLLIVIYVFFNQRSLLYHPSENNYTSEKANFSYEEVYIPTSDGKKLKAWFHKKDLKQKKTMIFFHGNAGNLSNRIYKLNLIKDFDINFLIVAYRGFSGNEGSPSEKGLYQDARDTITWLNEQGIKDKQIIIYGESLGTGVSVEVAQNKNFA
;
A
#
# COMPACT_ATOMS: atom_id res chain seq x y z
N MET A 1 -33.94 -23.70 28.33
CA MET A 1 -33.88 -23.28 26.92
C MET A 1 -33.67 -21.76 26.78
N PHE A 2 -34.48 -20.91 27.39
CA PHE A 2 -34.30 -19.43 27.29
C PHE A 2 -32.91 -18.97 27.80
N THR A 3 -32.41 -19.47 28.93
CA THR A 3 -31.11 -19.06 29.48
C THR A 3 -29.94 -19.36 28.54
N LEU A 4 -29.95 -20.54 27.89
CA LEU A 4 -28.90 -20.89 26.91
C LEU A 4 -28.92 -19.98 25.71
N VAL A 5 -30.09 -19.69 25.15
CA VAL A 5 -30.25 -18.77 24.01
C VAL A 5 -29.77 -17.37 24.38
N THR A 6 -30.11 -16.88 25.56
CA THR A 6 -29.64 -15.57 26.06
C THR A 6 -28.11 -15.52 26.17
N ILE A 7 -27.48 -16.57 26.72
CA ILE A 7 -26.01 -16.65 26.81
C ILE A 7 -25.39 -16.61 25.41
N LEU A 8 -25.90 -17.38 24.45
CA LEU A 8 -25.38 -17.38 23.09
C LEU A 8 -25.49 -16.00 22.41
N ILE A 9 -26.61 -15.31 22.60
CA ILE A 9 -26.79 -13.94 22.07
C ILE A 9 -25.77 -12.99 22.72
N LEU A 10 -25.57 -13.05 24.03
CA LEU A 10 -24.60 -12.20 24.71
C LEU A 10 -23.18 -12.48 24.23
N CYS A 11 -22.78 -13.75 24.10
CA CYS A 11 -21.47 -14.12 23.55
C CYS A 11 -21.28 -13.57 22.12
N TYR A 12 -22.28 -13.71 21.27
CA TYR A 12 -22.25 -13.16 19.92
C TYR A 12 -22.05 -11.64 19.90
N LEU A 13 -22.84 -10.91 20.72
CA LEU A 13 -22.70 -9.45 20.82
C LEU A 13 -21.32 -9.03 21.34
N LEU A 14 -20.77 -9.74 22.31
CA LEU A 14 -19.40 -9.48 22.81
C LEU A 14 -18.35 -9.68 21.72
N ILE A 15 -18.48 -10.73 20.90
CA ILE A 15 -17.57 -10.98 19.77
C ILE A 15 -17.70 -9.84 18.73
N VAL A 16 -18.91 -9.43 18.38
CA VAL A 16 -19.14 -8.34 17.43
C VAL A 16 -18.52 -7.04 17.95
N ILE A 17 -18.74 -6.71 19.21
CA ILE A 17 -18.17 -5.53 19.85
C ILE A 17 -16.65 -5.61 19.85
N TYR A 18 -16.07 -6.74 20.22
CA TYR A 18 -14.63 -6.95 20.19
C TYR A 18 -14.04 -6.74 18.79
N VAL A 19 -14.62 -7.39 17.77
CA VAL A 19 -14.17 -7.24 16.38
C VAL A 19 -14.31 -5.80 15.90
N PHE A 20 -15.41 -5.13 16.23
CA PHE A 20 -15.64 -3.73 15.84
C PHE A 20 -14.55 -2.79 16.38
N PHE A 21 -14.16 -2.93 17.64
CA PHE A 21 -13.10 -2.08 18.20
C PHE A 21 -11.69 -2.49 17.78
N ASN A 22 -11.48 -3.76 17.44
CA ASN A 22 -10.15 -4.29 17.09
C ASN A 22 -9.96 -4.53 15.60
N GLN A 23 -10.90 -4.19 14.73
CA GLN A 23 -10.86 -4.50 13.30
C GLN A 23 -9.58 -4.03 12.61
N ARG A 24 -9.01 -2.89 13.03
CA ARG A 24 -7.76 -2.38 12.43
C ARG A 24 -6.56 -3.26 12.78
N SER A 25 -6.41 -3.65 14.04
CA SER A 25 -5.31 -4.53 14.47
C SER A 25 -5.47 -5.96 13.96
N LEU A 26 -6.71 -6.39 13.70
CA LEU A 26 -7.01 -7.68 13.10
C LEU A 26 -6.75 -7.69 11.58
N LEU A 27 -6.82 -6.53 10.92
CA LEU A 27 -6.64 -6.42 9.47
C LEU A 27 -5.21 -6.03 9.08
N TYR A 28 -4.61 -5.04 9.75
CA TYR A 28 -3.33 -4.48 9.37
C TYR A 28 -2.21 -5.00 10.27
N HIS A 29 -1.16 -5.54 9.64
CA HIS A 29 0.00 -6.11 10.33
C HIS A 29 1.30 -5.48 9.82
N PRO A 30 1.50 -4.16 10.07
CA PRO A 30 2.70 -3.48 9.63
C PRO A 30 3.93 -3.99 10.38
N SER A 31 5.09 -3.97 9.70
CA SER A 31 6.40 -4.15 10.30
C SER A 31 7.23 -2.89 10.06
N GLU A 32 7.89 -2.41 11.11
CA GLU A 32 8.76 -1.24 11.04
C GLU A 32 10.14 -1.60 10.45
N ASN A 33 10.62 -2.80 10.77
CA ASN A 33 11.95 -3.25 10.39
C ASN A 33 12.01 -3.69 8.93
N ASN A 34 12.81 -2.98 8.13
CA ASN A 34 13.08 -3.32 6.73
C ASN A 34 14.18 -4.40 6.60
N TYR A 35 14.31 -5.30 7.58
CA TYR A 35 15.27 -6.39 7.48
C TYR A 35 14.73 -7.50 6.58
N THR A 36 15.55 -7.92 5.63
CA THR A 36 15.32 -9.11 4.81
C THR A 36 16.67 -9.74 4.46
N SER A 37 16.68 -11.06 4.31
CA SER A 37 17.84 -11.79 3.76
C SER A 37 17.90 -11.66 2.23
N GLU A 38 16.80 -11.26 1.58
CA GLU A 38 16.74 -11.11 0.14
C GLU A 38 17.35 -9.78 -0.29
N LYS A 39 18.21 -9.83 -1.32
CA LYS A 39 18.85 -8.65 -1.90
C LYS A 39 18.07 -8.18 -3.13
N ALA A 40 17.91 -6.88 -3.25
CA ALA A 40 17.43 -6.28 -4.47
C ALA A 40 18.49 -6.45 -5.59
N ASN A 41 18.07 -7.06 -6.69
CA ASN A 41 18.90 -7.22 -7.89
C ASN A 41 18.61 -6.13 -8.92
N PHE A 42 18.21 -4.95 -8.44
CA PHE A 42 17.92 -3.75 -9.23
C PHE A 42 18.31 -2.51 -8.44
N SER A 43 18.62 -1.44 -9.13
CA SER A 43 18.86 -0.13 -8.51
C SER A 43 17.53 0.53 -8.18
N TYR A 44 17.41 1.16 -7.04
CA TYR A 44 16.28 2.00 -6.68
C TYR A 44 16.75 3.19 -5.84
N GLU A 45 15.97 4.22 -5.89
CA GLU A 45 16.10 5.41 -5.05
C GLU A 45 15.04 5.35 -3.96
N GLU A 46 15.43 5.54 -2.70
CA GLU A 46 14.47 5.75 -1.62
C GLU A 46 13.99 7.19 -1.69
N VAL A 47 12.69 7.37 -1.85
CA VAL A 47 12.04 8.68 -1.92
C VAL A 47 10.99 8.80 -0.84
N TYR A 48 10.68 10.05 -0.47
CA TYR A 48 9.66 10.37 0.52
C TYR A 48 8.56 11.20 -0.14
N ILE A 49 7.36 10.64 -0.17
CA ILE A 49 6.18 11.24 -0.78
C ILE A 49 5.42 12.03 0.29
N PRO A 50 5.29 13.36 0.14
CA PRO A 50 4.47 14.15 1.07
C PRO A 50 3.00 13.82 0.88
N THR A 51 2.27 13.68 1.98
CA THR A 51 0.82 13.52 1.95
C THR A 51 0.10 14.83 2.23
N SER A 52 -1.12 14.96 1.72
CA SER A 52 -1.96 16.14 1.90
C SER A 52 -2.33 16.40 3.37
N ASP A 53 -2.21 15.38 4.24
CA ASP A 53 -2.42 15.49 5.69
C ASP A 53 -1.10 15.60 6.48
N GLY A 54 0.01 15.97 5.81
CA GLY A 54 1.27 16.36 6.43
C GLY A 54 2.23 15.22 6.82
N LYS A 55 1.99 13.99 6.36
CA LYS A 55 2.91 12.86 6.57
C LYS A 55 3.90 12.73 5.41
N LYS A 56 4.88 11.84 5.58
CA LYS A 56 5.84 11.46 4.53
C LYS A 56 5.82 9.94 4.39
N LEU A 57 5.56 9.46 3.19
CA LEU A 57 5.54 8.04 2.90
C LEU A 57 6.86 7.64 2.24
N LYS A 58 7.53 6.68 2.83
CA LYS A 58 8.70 6.04 2.24
C LYS A 58 8.28 5.22 1.02
N ALA A 59 9.00 5.38 -0.07
CA ALA A 59 8.81 4.61 -1.28
C ALA A 59 10.15 4.27 -1.93
N TRP A 60 10.20 3.19 -2.70
CA TRP A 60 11.33 2.82 -3.53
C TRP A 60 10.97 3.00 -4.99
N PHE A 61 11.77 3.80 -5.67
CA PHE A 61 11.54 4.13 -7.06
C PHE A 61 12.67 3.58 -7.96
N HIS A 62 12.35 2.60 -8.79
CA HIS A 62 13.22 2.11 -9.84
C HIS A 62 12.92 2.87 -11.14
N LYS A 63 13.90 3.63 -11.59
CA LYS A 63 13.80 4.50 -12.77
C LYS A 63 14.64 3.93 -13.91
N LYS A 64 14.01 3.65 -15.05
CA LYS A 64 14.69 3.32 -16.32
C LYS A 64 14.68 4.51 -17.27
N ASP A 65 13.48 5.00 -17.56
CA ASP A 65 13.26 6.19 -18.38
C ASP A 65 11.86 6.77 -18.11
N LEU A 66 11.82 7.88 -17.40
CA LEU A 66 10.55 8.50 -17.00
C LEU A 66 9.80 9.18 -18.16
N LYS A 67 10.51 9.50 -19.28
CA LYS A 67 9.91 10.17 -20.43
C LYS A 67 9.26 9.20 -21.39
N GLN A 68 9.87 8.03 -21.61
CA GLN A 68 9.46 7.10 -22.65
C GLN A 68 8.70 5.89 -22.11
N LYS A 69 8.94 5.49 -20.86
CA LYS A 69 8.39 4.26 -20.29
C LYS A 69 7.25 4.54 -19.33
N LYS A 70 6.31 3.60 -19.26
CA LYS A 70 5.26 3.62 -18.25
C LYS A 70 5.85 3.42 -16.87
N THR A 71 5.14 3.89 -15.85
CA THR A 71 5.53 3.75 -14.44
C THR A 71 4.45 2.95 -13.70
N MET A 72 4.82 1.79 -13.18
CA MET A 72 3.93 0.99 -12.36
C MET A 72 4.00 1.45 -10.91
N ILE A 73 2.84 1.74 -10.31
CA ILE A 73 2.71 1.90 -8.85
C ILE A 73 2.31 0.56 -8.27
N PHE A 74 3.07 0.09 -7.29
CA PHE A 74 2.77 -1.13 -6.56
C PHE A 74 2.18 -0.79 -5.18
N PHE A 75 0.90 -1.07 -4.98
CA PHE A 75 0.20 -1.00 -3.71
C PHE A 75 0.23 -2.38 -3.03
N HIS A 76 0.98 -2.47 -1.92
CA HIS A 76 1.25 -3.74 -1.25
C HIS A 76 0.07 -4.26 -0.40
N GLY A 77 0.18 -5.51 0.06
CA GLY A 77 -0.80 -6.17 0.93
C GLY A 77 -0.76 -5.66 2.39
N ASN A 78 -1.59 -6.27 3.24
CA ASN A 78 -1.88 -5.83 4.60
C ASN A 78 -0.81 -6.16 5.66
N ALA A 79 0.30 -6.79 5.30
CA ALA A 79 1.31 -7.21 6.27
C ALA A 79 2.75 -6.90 5.81
N GLY A 80 3.65 -6.80 6.78
CA GLY A 80 5.09 -6.65 6.55
C GLY A 80 5.53 -5.23 6.23
N ASN A 81 6.53 -5.11 5.36
CA ASN A 81 7.20 -3.87 4.97
C ASN A 81 7.66 -3.93 3.50
N LEU A 82 8.34 -2.88 3.00
CA LEU A 82 8.85 -2.84 1.63
C LEU A 82 9.85 -3.96 1.33
N SER A 83 10.71 -4.33 2.28
CA SER A 83 11.71 -5.37 2.09
C SER A 83 11.09 -6.74 1.82
N ASN A 84 9.92 -7.02 2.37
CA ASN A 84 9.20 -8.25 2.10
C ASN A 84 8.68 -8.36 0.65
N ARG A 85 8.83 -7.32 -0.15
CA ARG A 85 8.40 -7.28 -1.56
C ARG A 85 9.56 -7.38 -2.55
N ILE A 86 10.82 -7.42 -2.06
CA ILE A 86 12.01 -7.48 -2.92
C ILE A 86 11.93 -8.67 -3.88
N TYR A 87 11.48 -9.85 -3.43
CA TYR A 87 11.37 -11.01 -4.30
C TYR A 87 10.46 -10.77 -5.51
N LYS A 88 9.32 -10.09 -5.32
CA LYS A 88 8.40 -9.71 -6.42
C LYS A 88 9.01 -8.64 -7.32
N LEU A 89 9.67 -7.66 -6.72
CA LEU A 89 10.35 -6.60 -7.47
C LEU A 89 11.49 -7.17 -8.33
N ASN A 90 12.21 -8.17 -7.82
CA ASN A 90 13.20 -8.91 -8.59
C ASN A 90 12.62 -9.64 -9.81
N LEU A 91 11.36 -10.10 -9.75
CA LEU A 91 10.69 -10.74 -10.90
C LEU A 91 10.28 -9.74 -11.99
N ILE A 92 9.99 -8.50 -11.62
CA ILE A 92 9.49 -7.47 -12.55
C ILE A 92 10.58 -6.49 -13.00
N LYS A 93 11.77 -6.53 -12.40
CA LYS A 93 12.87 -5.61 -12.71
C LYS A 93 13.27 -5.57 -14.18
N ASP A 94 13.10 -6.69 -14.88
CA ASP A 94 13.49 -6.82 -16.28
C ASP A 94 12.40 -6.32 -17.26
N PHE A 95 11.20 -6.04 -16.78
CA PHE A 95 10.15 -5.42 -17.58
C PHE A 95 10.58 -4.03 -18.04
N ASP A 96 10.17 -3.65 -19.22
CA ASP A 96 10.53 -2.36 -19.84
C ASP A 96 9.68 -1.19 -19.29
N ILE A 97 9.64 -1.08 -17.95
CA ILE A 97 8.88 -0.08 -17.20
C ILE A 97 9.72 0.49 -16.05
N ASN A 98 9.34 1.68 -15.58
CA ASN A 98 9.70 2.15 -14.25
C ASN A 98 8.75 1.53 -13.23
N PHE A 99 9.15 1.43 -11.95
CA PHE A 99 8.19 1.07 -10.92
C PHE A 99 8.46 1.81 -9.60
N LEU A 100 7.39 2.11 -8.91
CA LEU A 100 7.37 2.72 -7.60
C LEU A 100 6.58 1.82 -6.65
N ILE A 101 7.19 1.37 -5.57
CA ILE A 101 6.47 0.74 -4.45
C ILE A 101 6.43 1.71 -3.28
N VAL A 102 5.24 2.01 -2.78
CA VAL A 102 5.02 2.91 -1.65
C VAL A 102 4.61 2.12 -0.42
N ALA A 103 5.19 2.44 0.73
CA ALA A 103 4.71 1.96 2.02
C ALA A 103 3.58 2.89 2.49
N TYR A 104 2.46 2.31 2.90
CA TYR A 104 1.37 3.10 3.50
C TYR A 104 1.75 3.66 4.87
N ARG A 105 0.97 4.61 5.37
CA ARG A 105 1.05 5.08 6.75
C ARG A 105 1.05 3.92 7.74
N GLY A 106 1.95 3.96 8.73
CA GLY A 106 2.15 2.89 9.73
C GLY A 106 2.98 1.71 9.25
N PHE A 107 3.32 1.58 7.95
CA PHE A 107 4.17 0.53 7.42
C PHE A 107 5.60 1.03 7.18
N SER A 108 6.60 0.15 7.26
CA SER A 108 8.02 0.46 6.98
C SER A 108 8.58 1.63 7.81
N GLY A 109 8.04 1.85 9.00
CA GLY A 109 8.42 2.97 9.86
C GLY A 109 7.78 4.32 9.50
N ASN A 110 6.82 4.35 8.59
CA ASN A 110 6.05 5.56 8.31
C ASN A 110 5.16 5.96 9.48
N GLU A 111 5.02 7.25 9.70
CA GLU A 111 4.12 7.79 10.71
C GLU A 111 2.65 7.46 10.45
N GLY A 112 1.85 7.51 11.51
CA GLY A 112 0.42 7.30 11.47
C GLY A 112 0.00 5.85 11.64
N SER A 113 -1.29 5.58 11.48
CA SER A 113 -1.89 4.26 11.62
C SER A 113 -2.71 3.94 10.37
N PRO A 114 -2.65 2.70 9.88
CA PRO A 114 -3.38 2.32 8.68
C PRO A 114 -4.89 2.34 8.92
N SER A 115 -5.62 2.78 7.93
CA SER A 115 -7.07 2.73 7.85
C SER A 115 -7.47 2.80 6.38
N GLU A 116 -8.64 2.30 6.04
CA GLU A 116 -9.13 2.31 4.66
C GLU A 116 -9.02 3.69 4.01
N LYS A 117 -9.60 4.71 4.63
CA LYS A 117 -9.54 6.11 4.15
C LYS A 117 -8.09 6.63 4.07
N GLY A 118 -7.26 6.24 5.05
CA GLY A 118 -5.85 6.63 5.07
C GLY A 118 -5.07 6.04 3.92
N LEU A 119 -5.25 4.75 3.63
CA LEU A 119 -4.59 4.08 2.51
C LEU A 119 -5.04 4.65 1.16
N TYR A 120 -6.31 4.97 1.01
CA TYR A 120 -6.83 5.64 -0.19
C TYR A 120 -6.23 7.02 -0.38
N GLN A 121 -6.04 7.76 0.71
CA GLN A 121 -5.37 9.06 0.65
C GLN A 121 -3.89 8.90 0.29
N ASP A 122 -3.18 7.97 0.90
CA ASP A 122 -1.77 7.66 0.60
C ASP A 122 -1.58 7.34 -0.90
N ALA A 123 -2.50 6.59 -1.47
CA ALA A 123 -2.46 6.22 -2.88
C ALA A 123 -2.75 7.43 -3.80
N ARG A 124 -3.73 8.27 -3.46
CA ARG A 124 -4.01 9.51 -4.22
C ARG A 124 -2.84 10.48 -4.18
N ASP A 125 -2.24 10.66 -3.01
CA ASP A 125 -1.07 11.53 -2.85
C ASP A 125 0.15 10.98 -3.62
N THR A 126 0.31 9.65 -3.66
CA THR A 126 1.35 9.00 -4.48
C THR A 126 1.17 9.28 -5.98
N ILE A 127 -0.06 9.21 -6.48
CA ILE A 127 -0.37 9.51 -7.89
C ILE A 127 -0.11 11.00 -8.17
N THR A 128 -0.55 11.88 -7.28
CA THR A 128 -0.31 13.33 -7.39
C THR A 128 1.18 13.62 -7.44
N TRP A 129 1.95 13.03 -6.54
CA TRP A 129 3.41 13.19 -6.53
C TRP A 129 4.07 12.73 -7.85
N LEU A 130 3.64 11.60 -8.42
CA LEU A 130 4.14 11.16 -9.74
C LEU A 130 3.77 12.14 -10.85
N ASN A 131 2.57 12.71 -10.82
CA ASN A 131 2.16 13.74 -11.78
C ASN A 131 3.02 15.00 -11.67
N GLU A 132 3.44 15.41 -10.46
CA GLU A 132 4.37 16.50 -10.21
C GLU A 132 5.79 16.18 -10.75
N GLN A 133 6.18 14.88 -10.76
CA GLN A 133 7.41 14.44 -11.42
C GLN A 133 7.29 14.38 -12.98
N GLY A 134 6.15 14.81 -13.52
CA GLY A 134 5.90 14.85 -14.96
C GLY A 134 5.32 13.56 -15.56
N ILE A 135 5.04 12.54 -14.76
CA ILE A 135 4.46 11.28 -15.20
C ILE A 135 2.93 11.42 -15.20
N LYS A 136 2.31 11.40 -16.36
CA LYS A 136 0.85 11.59 -16.52
C LYS A 136 0.08 10.30 -16.22
N ASP A 137 -1.21 10.41 -15.84
CA ASP A 137 -2.08 9.26 -15.53
C ASP A 137 -2.01 8.18 -16.61
N LYS A 138 -2.03 8.55 -17.89
CA LYS A 138 -1.91 7.62 -19.04
C LYS A 138 -0.58 6.86 -19.13
N GLN A 139 0.42 7.25 -18.36
CA GLN A 139 1.72 6.57 -18.25
C GLN A 139 1.81 5.73 -16.99
N ILE A 140 0.81 5.79 -16.10
CA ILE A 140 0.78 5.07 -14.83
C ILE A 140 0.05 3.74 -15.01
N ILE A 141 0.67 2.67 -14.56
CA ILE A 141 0.07 1.33 -14.40
C ILE A 141 -0.21 1.14 -12.92
N ILE A 142 -1.43 0.79 -12.56
CA ILE A 142 -1.79 0.51 -11.18
C ILE A 142 -1.72 -1.00 -10.93
N TYR A 143 -0.93 -1.40 -9.95
CA TYR A 143 -0.81 -2.79 -9.52
C TYR A 143 -1.08 -2.91 -8.03
N GLY A 144 -1.99 -3.81 -7.66
CA GLY A 144 -2.38 -4.06 -6.27
C GLY A 144 -2.16 -5.51 -5.86
N GLU A 145 -1.62 -5.70 -4.67
CA GLU A 145 -1.45 -7.00 -4.04
C GLU A 145 -2.43 -7.14 -2.88
N SER A 146 -3.31 -8.16 -2.87
CA SER A 146 -4.22 -8.45 -1.76
C SER A 146 -4.99 -7.18 -1.34
N LEU A 147 -4.79 -6.67 -0.12
CA LEU A 147 -5.37 -5.40 0.34
C LEU A 147 -5.15 -4.26 -0.66
N GLY A 148 -3.96 -4.18 -1.25
CA GLY A 148 -3.62 -3.18 -2.26
C GLY A 148 -4.49 -3.23 -3.51
N THR A 149 -5.17 -4.35 -3.78
CA THR A 149 -6.15 -4.44 -4.88
C THR A 149 -7.34 -3.52 -4.63
N GLY A 150 -7.87 -3.49 -3.40
CA GLY A 150 -8.94 -2.56 -3.02
C GLY A 150 -8.51 -1.10 -3.16
N VAL A 151 -7.28 -0.78 -2.74
CA VAL A 151 -6.69 0.56 -2.93
C VAL A 151 -6.57 0.91 -4.40
N SER A 152 -6.11 -0.05 -5.23
CA SER A 152 -5.98 0.12 -6.69
C SER A 152 -7.31 0.42 -7.35
N VAL A 153 -8.36 -0.32 -7.01
CA VAL A 153 -9.71 -0.12 -7.54
C VAL A 153 -10.25 1.25 -7.16
N GLU A 154 -10.07 1.67 -5.91
CA GLU A 154 -10.52 2.98 -5.43
C GLU A 154 -9.88 4.14 -6.22
N VAL A 155 -8.56 4.11 -6.39
CA VAL A 155 -7.88 5.22 -7.09
C VAL A 155 -8.03 5.18 -8.60
N ALA A 156 -8.41 4.02 -9.16
CA ALA A 156 -8.64 3.88 -10.59
C ALA A 156 -10.03 4.37 -11.03
N GLN A 157 -10.96 4.59 -10.08
CA GLN A 157 -12.29 5.10 -10.41
C GLN A 157 -12.20 6.47 -11.10
N ASN A 158 -12.87 6.60 -12.23
CA ASN A 158 -12.93 7.85 -13.02
C ASN A 158 -11.56 8.38 -13.47
N LYS A 159 -10.55 7.54 -13.57
CA LYS A 159 -9.20 7.85 -14.03
C LYS A 159 -8.87 7.07 -15.31
N ASN A 160 -8.01 7.65 -16.15
CA ASN A 160 -7.57 7.03 -17.39
C ASN A 160 -6.10 6.62 -17.25
N PHE A 161 -5.86 5.56 -16.52
CA PHE A 161 -4.54 4.94 -16.39
C PHE A 161 -4.19 4.08 -17.60
N ALA A 162 -2.90 3.64 -17.69
CA ALA A 162 -2.37 2.85 -18.78
C ALA A 162 -2.78 1.36 -18.74
#